data_725cdd298442ecdb7f1958e3781c0c48
#
_entry.id   725cdd298442ecdb7f1958e3781c0c48
#
_cell.length_a   1.000
_cell.length_b   1.000
_cell.length_c   1.000
_cell.angle_alpha   90.00
_cell.angle_beta   90.00
_cell.angle_gamma   90.00
#
_symmetry.space_group_name_H-M   'P 1'
#
loop_
_entity.id
_entity.type
_entity.pdbx_description
1 polymer ?
#
loop_
_entity_poly.entity_id
_entity_poly.type
_entity_poly.pdbx_seq_one_letter_code
_entity_poly.pdbx_strand_id
1 'polypeptide(L)'
;YGSRGSEVTQIQTKLKRWGYYSGNIDGIYGTQTVKAVKYFQRKNRLTADGIAGPATLKAMGITSSSSTSSSTSSYNSNLNLLARVIYGESRGEPYTGQVAVGAVVMNRIKSSSFPNTLSGVVYQSGAFDAVKDGQVNLTPNSTAIKAAQDAMNGWDPSYGAIYYFNPSTATNKWIWSRPMTVTIGKHRFCK
;
A
#
# COMPACT_ATOMS: atom_id res chain seq x y z
N TYR A 1 1.46 -7.34 24.92
CA TYR A 1 2.82 -7.80 25.18
C TYR A 1 2.81 -9.23 25.74
N GLY A 2 3.75 -10.08 25.29
CA GLY A 2 3.82 -11.47 25.75
C GLY A 2 2.84 -12.44 25.08
N SER A 3 1.88 -11.98 24.32
CA SER A 3 0.94 -12.84 23.57
C SER A 3 1.69 -13.77 22.61
N ARG A 4 1.15 -14.96 22.39
CA ARG A 4 1.74 -15.99 21.52
C ARG A 4 0.67 -16.57 20.61
N GLY A 5 1.07 -17.11 19.46
CA GLY A 5 0.19 -17.86 18.59
C GLY A 5 0.22 -17.44 17.12
N SER A 6 -0.65 -18.04 16.33
CA SER A 6 -0.70 -17.87 14.87
C SER A 6 -0.99 -16.43 14.43
N GLU A 7 -1.79 -15.68 15.17
CA GLU A 7 -2.07 -14.27 14.87
C GLU A 7 -0.80 -13.42 15.00
N VAL A 8 0.02 -13.67 16.04
CA VAL A 8 1.32 -12.98 16.21
C VAL A 8 2.26 -13.34 15.07
N THR A 9 2.29 -14.60 14.67
CA THR A 9 3.08 -15.06 13.50
C THR A 9 2.64 -14.33 12.23
N GLN A 10 1.35 -14.15 12.01
CA GLN A 10 0.82 -13.40 10.86
C GLN A 10 1.24 -11.92 10.90
N ILE A 11 1.13 -11.27 12.07
CA ILE A 11 1.56 -9.89 12.28
C ILE A 11 3.05 -9.74 11.96
N GLN A 12 3.90 -10.58 12.55
CA GLN A 12 5.36 -10.55 12.32
C GLN A 12 5.71 -10.81 10.86
N THR A 13 5.05 -11.77 10.21
CA THR A 13 5.25 -12.10 8.79
C THR A 13 4.95 -10.89 7.90
N LYS A 14 3.80 -10.23 8.11
CA LYS A 14 3.44 -9.04 7.34
C LYS A 14 4.40 -7.87 7.60
N LEU A 15 4.69 -7.58 8.86
CA LEU A 15 5.61 -6.51 9.24
C LEU A 15 7.03 -6.74 8.68
N LYS A 16 7.51 -7.99 8.69
CA LYS A 16 8.81 -8.37 8.12
C LYS A 16 8.81 -8.20 6.60
N ARG A 17 7.76 -8.67 5.93
CA ARG A 17 7.59 -8.49 4.49
C ARG A 17 7.56 -7.02 4.07
N TRP A 18 6.99 -6.15 4.88
CA TRP A 18 6.89 -4.72 4.63
C TRP A 18 8.12 -3.92 5.11
N GLY A 19 9.16 -4.59 5.64
CA GLY A 19 10.38 -3.96 6.13
C GLY A 19 10.24 -3.22 7.46
N TYR A 20 9.14 -3.43 8.19
CA TYR A 20 8.91 -2.82 9.51
C TYR A 20 9.45 -3.68 10.67
N TYR A 21 9.80 -4.94 10.41
CA TYR A 21 10.26 -5.90 11.41
C TYR A 21 11.48 -6.67 10.89
N SER A 22 12.58 -6.64 11.62
CA SER A 22 13.84 -7.33 11.29
C SER A 22 14.09 -8.57 12.12
N GLY A 23 13.25 -8.84 13.14
CA GLY A 23 13.39 -9.98 14.03
C GLY A 23 13.01 -11.32 13.39
N ASN A 24 13.10 -12.40 14.19
CA ASN A 24 12.61 -13.71 13.81
C ASN A 24 11.09 -13.78 13.93
N ILE A 25 10.46 -14.54 13.03
CA ILE A 25 9.03 -14.84 13.11
C ILE A 25 8.88 -16.00 14.10
N ASP A 26 8.81 -15.68 15.38
CA ASP A 26 8.77 -16.63 16.50
C ASP A 26 7.38 -16.79 17.12
N GLY A 27 6.40 -16.03 16.61
CA GLY A 27 5.03 -16.04 17.13
C GLY A 27 4.90 -15.47 18.54
N ILE A 28 5.92 -14.70 19.02
CA ILE A 28 5.93 -14.08 20.35
C ILE A 28 5.83 -12.56 20.21
N TYR A 29 4.81 -11.94 20.82
CA TYR A 29 4.63 -10.49 20.79
C TYR A 29 5.60 -9.80 21.76
N GLY A 30 6.87 -9.79 21.40
CA GLY A 30 7.97 -9.22 22.18
C GLY A 30 8.25 -7.75 21.86
N THR A 31 9.29 -7.19 22.47
CA THR A 31 9.66 -5.76 22.33
C THR A 31 9.91 -5.35 20.87
N GLN A 32 10.51 -6.20 20.06
CA GLN A 32 10.76 -5.90 18.64
C GLN A 32 9.45 -5.85 17.85
N THR A 33 8.50 -6.75 18.13
CA THR A 33 7.16 -6.75 17.51
C THR A 33 6.40 -5.48 17.90
N VAL A 34 6.43 -5.07 19.18
CA VAL A 34 5.83 -3.81 19.65
C VAL A 34 6.39 -2.60 18.90
N LYS A 35 7.72 -2.51 18.77
CA LYS A 35 8.38 -1.41 18.03
C LYS A 35 7.93 -1.38 16.57
N ALA A 36 7.88 -2.52 15.92
CA ALA A 36 7.45 -2.64 14.53
C ALA A 36 5.97 -2.27 14.35
N VAL A 37 5.10 -2.70 15.26
CA VAL A 37 3.68 -2.33 15.27
C VAL A 37 3.52 -0.82 15.48
N LYS A 38 4.23 -0.20 16.42
CA LYS A 38 4.21 1.28 16.61
C LYS A 38 4.65 2.02 15.35
N TYR A 39 5.67 1.52 14.66
CA TYR A 39 6.14 2.13 13.43
C TYR A 39 5.07 2.00 12.32
N PHE A 40 4.49 0.83 12.14
CA PHE A 40 3.37 0.60 11.22
C PHE A 40 2.17 1.50 11.54
N GLN A 41 1.77 1.60 12.81
CA GLN A 41 0.67 2.45 13.25
C GLN A 41 0.90 3.91 12.89
N ARG A 42 2.09 4.47 13.16
CA ARG A 42 2.45 5.85 12.78
C ARG A 42 2.33 6.07 11.27
N LYS A 43 2.84 5.14 10.47
CA LYS A 43 2.78 5.22 9.00
C LYS A 43 1.35 5.18 8.48
N ASN A 44 0.45 4.49 9.17
CA ASN A 44 -0.95 4.35 8.80
C ASN A 44 -1.90 5.32 9.54
N ARG A 45 -1.35 6.34 10.22
CA ARG A 45 -2.15 7.34 10.99
C ARG A 45 -3.06 6.72 12.05
N LEU A 46 -2.63 5.62 12.63
CA LEU A 46 -3.28 4.97 13.77
C LEU A 46 -2.63 5.44 15.08
N THR A 47 -3.34 5.26 16.18
CA THR A 47 -2.76 5.44 17.52
C THR A 47 -1.57 4.51 17.68
N ALA A 48 -0.37 5.07 17.90
CA ALA A 48 0.87 4.31 17.94
C ALA A 48 1.17 3.77 19.35
N ASP A 49 0.24 3.00 19.90
CA ASP A 49 0.33 2.37 21.22
C ASP A 49 1.15 1.07 21.23
N GLY A 50 1.38 0.49 20.06
CA GLY A 50 2.07 -0.79 19.90
C GLY A 50 1.20 -1.99 20.23
N ILE A 51 -0.12 -1.81 20.27
CA ILE A 51 -1.09 -2.88 20.47
C ILE A 51 -1.71 -3.21 19.10
N ALA A 52 -1.64 -4.46 18.68
CA ALA A 52 -2.32 -4.92 17.47
C ALA A 52 -3.82 -5.15 17.76
N GLY A 53 -4.52 -4.06 18.08
CA GLY A 53 -5.97 -4.07 18.26
C GLY A 53 -6.75 -4.12 16.94
N PRO A 54 -8.12 -4.13 16.98
CA PRO A 54 -8.96 -4.30 15.79
C PRO A 54 -8.64 -3.33 14.65
N ALA A 55 -8.38 -2.06 14.95
CA ALA A 55 -8.01 -1.07 13.94
C ALA A 55 -6.66 -1.37 13.28
N THR A 56 -5.68 -1.83 14.06
CA THR A 56 -4.35 -2.21 13.56
C THR A 56 -4.41 -3.50 12.74
N LEU A 57 -5.13 -4.52 13.22
CA LEU A 57 -5.33 -5.78 12.51
C LEU A 57 -6.07 -5.56 11.19
N LYS A 58 -7.12 -4.73 11.21
CA LYS A 58 -7.84 -4.33 9.99
C LYS A 58 -6.92 -3.63 9.00
N ALA A 59 -6.10 -2.70 9.46
CA ALA A 59 -5.13 -2.00 8.61
C ALA A 59 -4.04 -2.94 8.06
N MET A 60 -3.71 -4.01 8.78
CA MET A 60 -2.81 -5.07 8.31
C MET A 60 -3.52 -6.08 7.39
N GLY A 61 -4.85 -5.99 7.22
CA GLY A 61 -5.62 -7.02 6.51
C GLY A 61 -5.58 -8.39 7.20
N ILE A 62 -5.51 -8.39 8.53
CA ILE A 62 -5.67 -9.55 9.39
C ILE A 62 -7.08 -9.46 9.97
N THR A 63 -8.04 -10.11 9.32
CA THR A 63 -9.42 -10.16 9.83
C THR A 63 -9.62 -11.44 10.64
N SER A 64 -10.01 -11.30 11.90
CA SER A 64 -10.70 -12.36 12.61
C SER A 64 -12.01 -12.67 11.88
N SER A 65 -12.28 -13.92 11.65
CA SER A 65 -13.43 -14.41 10.87
C SER A 65 -14.76 -14.02 11.54
N SER A 66 -15.20 -12.78 11.34
CA SER A 66 -16.60 -12.40 11.58
C SER A 66 -16.82 -10.98 11.05
N SER A 67 -17.32 -10.85 9.84
CA SER A 67 -18.33 -9.85 9.48
C SER A 67 -18.55 -9.67 7.97
N THR A 68 -19.77 -9.90 7.58
CA THR A 68 -20.63 -9.20 6.60
C THR A 68 -20.23 -9.18 5.13
N SER A 69 -21.04 -9.86 4.33
CA SER A 69 -20.95 -10.02 2.85
C SER A 69 -20.80 -8.71 2.05
N SER A 70 -21.28 -7.59 2.53
CA SER A 70 -21.20 -6.30 1.82
C SER A 70 -19.81 -5.66 1.85
N SER A 71 -19.08 -5.77 2.96
CA SER A 71 -17.72 -5.23 3.08
C SER A 71 -16.70 -6.04 2.26
N THR A 72 -16.94 -7.34 2.09
CA THR A 72 -16.10 -8.22 1.26
C THR A 72 -16.24 -7.90 -0.22
N SER A 73 -17.45 -7.61 -0.71
CA SER A 73 -17.69 -7.24 -2.10
C SER A 73 -16.99 -5.92 -2.46
N SER A 74 -17.12 -4.90 -1.61
CA SER A 74 -16.47 -3.59 -1.80
C SER A 74 -14.94 -3.70 -1.73
N TYR A 75 -14.41 -4.52 -0.82
CA TYR A 75 -12.96 -4.78 -0.74
C TYR A 75 -12.44 -5.45 -2.00
N ASN A 76 -13.13 -6.49 -2.50
CA ASN A 76 -12.72 -7.20 -3.70
C ASN A 76 -12.79 -6.32 -4.96
N SER A 77 -13.79 -5.46 -5.08
CA SER A 77 -13.91 -4.48 -6.16
C SER A 77 -12.74 -3.48 -6.14
N ASN A 78 -12.42 -2.93 -4.97
CA ASN A 78 -11.29 -2.03 -4.79
C ASN A 78 -9.95 -2.72 -5.05
N LEU A 79 -9.76 -3.94 -4.56
CA LEU A 79 -8.57 -4.74 -4.82
C LEU A 79 -8.36 -4.97 -6.32
N ASN A 80 -9.42 -5.33 -7.04
CA ASN A 80 -9.35 -5.56 -8.47
C ASN A 80 -9.01 -4.28 -9.24
N LEU A 81 -9.66 -3.16 -8.92
CA LEU A 81 -9.37 -1.87 -9.55
C LEU A 81 -7.95 -1.42 -9.30
N LEU A 82 -7.46 -1.49 -8.05
CA LEU A 82 -6.09 -1.12 -7.73
C LEU A 82 -5.06 -2.01 -8.44
N ALA A 83 -5.33 -3.33 -8.52
CA ALA A 83 -4.46 -4.26 -9.22
C ALA A 83 -4.37 -3.96 -10.72
N ARG A 84 -5.46 -3.54 -11.36
CA ARG A 84 -5.48 -3.11 -12.77
C ARG A 84 -4.64 -1.85 -12.99
N VAL A 85 -4.75 -0.86 -12.11
CA VAL A 85 -3.91 0.35 -12.17
C VAL A 85 -2.43 -0.03 -12.02
N ILE A 86 -2.07 -0.80 -11.00
CA ILE A 86 -0.69 -1.26 -10.78
C ILE A 86 -0.17 -2.01 -12.01
N TYR A 87 -0.98 -2.88 -12.58
CA TYR A 87 -0.59 -3.65 -13.77
C TYR A 87 -0.35 -2.76 -14.97
N GLY A 88 -1.22 -1.79 -15.25
CA GLY A 88 -1.07 -0.84 -16.34
C GLY A 88 0.15 0.06 -16.17
N GLU A 89 0.35 0.59 -14.97
CA GLU A 89 1.38 1.60 -14.67
C GLU A 89 2.78 1.01 -14.39
N SER A 90 2.86 -0.22 -13.89
CA SER A 90 4.12 -0.70 -13.30
C SER A 90 4.39 -2.21 -13.47
N ARG A 91 3.76 -2.91 -14.43
CA ARG A 91 3.98 -4.37 -14.62
C ARG A 91 5.43 -4.75 -14.94
N GLY A 92 6.23 -3.81 -15.45
CA GLY A 92 7.66 -4.01 -15.73
C GLY A 92 8.59 -3.60 -14.58
N GLU A 93 8.04 -3.13 -13.46
CA GLU A 93 8.80 -2.69 -12.30
C GLU A 93 9.06 -3.83 -11.31
N PRO A 94 10.11 -3.72 -10.47
CA PRO A 94 10.30 -4.62 -9.34
C PRO A 94 9.05 -4.68 -8.46
N TYR A 95 8.81 -5.79 -7.78
CA TYR A 95 7.63 -5.97 -6.92
C TYR A 95 7.40 -4.80 -5.95
N THR A 96 8.49 -4.34 -5.29
CA THR A 96 8.44 -3.16 -4.39
C THR A 96 7.98 -1.90 -5.12
N GLY A 97 8.36 -1.71 -6.40
CA GLY A 97 7.92 -0.60 -7.23
C GLY A 97 6.43 -0.68 -7.56
N GLN A 98 5.93 -1.88 -7.84
CA GLN A 98 4.50 -2.13 -8.05
C GLN A 98 3.69 -1.81 -6.78
N VAL A 99 4.17 -2.24 -5.61
CA VAL A 99 3.53 -1.87 -4.32
C VAL A 99 3.60 -0.37 -4.08
N ALA A 100 4.71 0.29 -4.42
CA ALA A 100 4.87 1.75 -4.27
C ALA A 100 3.85 2.53 -5.11
N VAL A 101 3.58 2.11 -6.34
CA VAL A 101 2.52 2.70 -7.18
C VAL A 101 1.15 2.54 -6.52
N GLY A 102 0.83 1.35 -6.00
CA GLY A 102 -0.39 1.12 -5.23
C GLY A 102 -0.47 1.99 -3.97
N ALA A 103 0.65 2.14 -3.25
CA ALA A 103 0.72 2.97 -2.06
C ALA A 103 0.47 4.45 -2.36
N VAL A 104 0.93 4.97 -3.51
CA VAL A 104 0.60 6.34 -3.95
C VAL A 104 -0.92 6.53 -4.06
N VAL A 105 -1.65 5.59 -4.66
CA VAL A 105 -3.12 5.64 -4.71
C VAL A 105 -3.72 5.68 -3.31
N MET A 106 -3.26 4.81 -2.41
CA MET A 106 -3.73 4.76 -1.03
C MET A 106 -3.39 6.04 -0.24
N ASN A 107 -2.25 6.67 -0.52
CA ASN A 107 -1.85 7.94 0.08
C ASN A 107 -2.70 9.11 -0.44
N ARG A 108 -3.04 9.12 -1.73
CA ARG A 108 -3.97 10.12 -2.31
C ARG A 108 -5.33 10.07 -1.62
N ILE A 109 -5.92 8.88 -1.43
CA ILE A 109 -7.19 8.70 -0.71
C ILE A 109 -7.16 9.30 0.71
N LYS A 110 -6.00 9.26 1.37
CA LYS A 110 -5.80 9.79 2.73
C LYS A 110 -5.51 11.30 2.74
N SER A 111 -5.21 11.90 1.60
CA SER A 111 -4.87 13.32 1.47
C SER A 111 -6.13 14.13 1.16
N SER A 112 -6.26 15.28 1.81
CA SER A 112 -7.36 16.23 1.55
C SER A 112 -7.31 16.87 0.17
N SER A 113 -6.18 16.76 -0.54
CA SER A 113 -5.99 17.31 -1.89
C SER A 113 -6.52 16.40 -3.01
N PHE A 114 -7.03 15.21 -2.68
CA PHE A 114 -7.51 14.22 -3.64
C PHE A 114 -8.88 13.67 -3.22
N PRO A 115 -9.60 13.02 -4.16
CA PRO A 115 -10.82 12.30 -3.80
C PRO A 115 -10.57 11.25 -2.71
N ASN A 116 -11.54 11.07 -1.81
CA ASN A 116 -11.44 10.17 -0.66
C ASN A 116 -11.85 8.72 -0.95
N THR A 117 -12.03 8.37 -2.23
CA THR A 117 -12.37 7.01 -2.68
C THR A 117 -11.36 6.52 -3.70
N LEU A 118 -11.17 5.19 -3.78
CA LEU A 118 -10.24 4.58 -4.73
C LEU A 118 -10.64 4.88 -6.17
N SER A 119 -11.91 4.71 -6.52
CA SER A 119 -12.42 5.04 -7.85
C SER A 119 -12.27 6.53 -8.18
N GLY A 120 -12.54 7.41 -7.22
CA GLY A 120 -12.36 8.85 -7.39
C GLY A 120 -10.93 9.23 -7.72
N VAL A 121 -9.95 8.65 -7.01
CA VAL A 121 -8.52 8.88 -7.28
C VAL A 121 -8.10 8.28 -8.62
N VAL A 122 -8.54 7.06 -8.93
CA VAL A 122 -8.13 6.36 -10.16
C VAL A 122 -8.68 7.04 -11.41
N TYR A 123 -9.95 7.41 -11.40
CA TYR A 123 -10.62 8.02 -12.56
C TYR A 123 -10.55 9.55 -12.59
N GLN A 124 -9.79 10.18 -11.71
CA GLN A 124 -9.48 11.60 -11.79
C GLN A 124 -8.77 11.91 -13.12
N SER A 125 -9.22 12.92 -13.83
CA SER A 125 -8.67 13.29 -15.15
C SER A 125 -7.15 13.46 -15.10
N GLY A 126 -6.43 12.73 -15.95
CA GLY A 126 -4.97 12.79 -16.07
C GLY A 126 -4.19 12.19 -14.89
N ALA A 127 -4.86 11.45 -13.99
CA ALA A 127 -4.20 10.89 -12.82
C ALA A 127 -3.29 9.70 -13.13
N PHE A 128 -3.68 8.87 -14.12
CA PHE A 128 -2.96 7.66 -14.51
C PHE A 128 -3.03 7.44 -16.03
N ASP A 129 -1.87 7.14 -16.63
CA ASP A 129 -1.79 6.85 -18.06
C ASP A 129 -2.55 5.57 -18.42
N ALA A 130 -2.53 4.57 -17.54
CA ALA A 130 -3.28 3.32 -17.72
C ALA A 130 -4.81 3.51 -17.86
N VAL A 131 -5.37 4.57 -17.31
CA VAL A 131 -6.78 4.94 -17.51
C VAL A 131 -6.98 5.60 -18.87
N LYS A 132 -6.08 6.51 -19.24
CA LYS A 132 -6.12 7.27 -20.49
C LYS A 132 -5.99 6.38 -21.72
N ASP A 133 -5.11 5.39 -21.69
CA ASP A 133 -4.82 4.47 -22.81
C ASP A 133 -5.59 3.15 -22.76
N GLY A 134 -6.45 2.99 -21.74
CA GLY A 134 -7.31 1.81 -21.58
C GLY A 134 -6.66 0.59 -20.96
N GLN A 135 -5.38 0.65 -20.57
CA GLN A 135 -4.68 -0.48 -19.93
C GLN A 135 -5.30 -0.89 -18.58
N VAL A 136 -6.02 0.02 -17.93
CA VAL A 136 -6.80 -0.28 -16.71
C VAL A 136 -7.86 -1.38 -16.94
N ASN A 137 -8.22 -1.67 -18.19
CA ASN A 137 -9.17 -2.73 -18.54
C ASN A 137 -8.52 -4.11 -18.75
N LEU A 138 -7.20 -4.18 -18.74
CA LEU A 138 -6.47 -5.46 -18.83
C LEU A 138 -6.64 -6.28 -17.55
N THR A 139 -6.62 -7.60 -17.70
CA THR A 139 -6.62 -8.51 -16.55
C THR A 139 -5.28 -8.44 -15.84
N PRO A 140 -5.25 -8.07 -14.55
CA PRO A 140 -3.99 -7.99 -13.80
C PRO A 140 -3.45 -9.39 -13.52
N ASN A 141 -2.12 -9.52 -13.51
CA ASN A 141 -1.47 -10.76 -13.12
C ASN A 141 -1.44 -10.94 -11.58
N SER A 142 -1.05 -12.13 -11.13
CA SER A 142 -0.98 -12.47 -9.70
C SER A 142 -0.03 -11.54 -8.91
N THR A 143 1.03 -11.05 -9.53
CA THR A 143 2.00 -10.12 -8.92
C THR A 143 1.34 -8.77 -8.63
N ALA A 144 0.60 -8.21 -9.58
CA ALA A 144 -0.12 -6.95 -9.42
C ALA A 144 -1.26 -7.06 -8.38
N ILE A 145 -1.99 -8.18 -8.36
CA ILE A 145 -3.02 -8.46 -7.34
C ILE A 145 -2.39 -8.48 -5.94
N LYS A 146 -1.27 -9.19 -5.79
CA LYS A 146 -0.55 -9.27 -4.52
C LYS A 146 0.03 -7.91 -4.10
N ALA A 147 0.54 -7.11 -5.04
CA ALA A 147 1.01 -5.76 -4.78
C ALA A 147 -0.12 -4.82 -4.33
N ALA A 148 -1.29 -4.90 -4.97
CA ALA A 148 -2.48 -4.17 -4.57
C ALA A 148 -2.93 -4.54 -3.15
N GLN A 149 -2.95 -5.83 -2.83
CA GLN A 149 -3.29 -6.32 -1.50
C GLN A 149 -2.33 -5.78 -0.43
N ASP A 150 -1.01 -5.79 -0.70
CA ASP A 150 -0.03 -5.27 0.24
C ASP A 150 -0.13 -3.75 0.42
N ALA A 151 -0.36 -3.00 -0.65
CA ALA A 151 -0.58 -1.56 -0.57
C ALA A 151 -1.86 -1.22 0.23
N MET A 152 -2.97 -1.92 -0.02
CA MET A 152 -4.22 -1.77 0.74
C MET A 152 -4.05 -2.15 2.21
N ASN A 153 -3.17 -3.11 2.51
CA ASN A 153 -2.82 -3.54 3.86
C ASN A 153 -1.76 -2.63 4.53
N GLY A 154 -1.43 -1.48 3.92
CA GLY A 154 -0.61 -0.44 4.52
C GLY A 154 0.89 -0.57 4.28
N TRP A 155 1.38 -1.48 3.42
CA TRP A 155 2.77 -1.43 3.01
C TRP A 155 2.99 -0.25 2.04
N ASP A 156 3.77 0.73 2.49
CA ASP A 156 4.10 1.93 1.72
C ASP A 156 5.62 2.09 1.55
N PRO A 157 6.21 1.47 0.54
CA PRO A 157 7.63 1.66 0.23
C PRO A 157 7.91 3.02 -0.44
N SER A 158 6.88 3.80 -0.80
CA SER A 158 7.02 5.15 -1.35
C SER A 158 7.27 6.23 -0.29
N TYR A 159 7.19 5.87 1.01
CA TYR A 159 7.35 6.79 2.15
C TYR A 159 6.38 7.98 2.15
N GLY A 160 5.13 7.72 1.86
CA GLY A 160 4.07 8.72 1.86
C GLY A 160 4.02 9.59 0.61
N ALA A 161 4.61 9.13 -0.50
CA ALA A 161 4.51 9.83 -1.78
C ALA A 161 3.06 9.88 -2.28
N ILE A 162 2.71 10.99 -2.93
CA ILE A 162 1.43 11.19 -3.60
C ILE A 162 1.59 11.37 -5.10
N TYR A 163 2.83 11.42 -5.58
CA TYR A 163 3.19 11.45 -7.00
C TYR A 163 4.33 10.50 -7.30
N TYR A 164 4.41 10.06 -8.55
CA TYR A 164 5.57 9.37 -9.10
C TYR A 164 5.71 9.72 -10.59
N PHE A 165 6.90 9.54 -11.13
CA PHE A 165 7.18 9.73 -12.54
C PHE A 165 8.38 8.91 -12.98
N ASN A 166 8.45 8.61 -14.27
CA ASN A 166 9.64 8.07 -14.90
C ASN A 166 10.52 9.22 -15.42
N PRO A 167 11.73 9.43 -14.88
CA PRO A 167 12.59 10.53 -15.29
C PRO A 167 13.03 10.47 -16.76
N SER A 168 12.99 9.30 -17.39
CA SER A 168 13.34 9.13 -18.82
C SER A 168 12.26 9.67 -19.76
N THR A 169 11.02 9.81 -19.30
CA THR A 169 9.86 10.22 -20.11
C THR A 169 9.17 11.49 -19.63
N ALA A 170 9.41 11.89 -18.39
CA ALA A 170 8.73 13.03 -17.78
C ALA A 170 9.26 14.37 -18.36
N THR A 171 8.36 15.11 -19.01
CA THR A 171 8.63 16.42 -19.60
C THR A 171 8.11 17.58 -18.74
N ASN A 172 7.21 17.32 -17.81
CA ASN A 172 6.60 18.34 -16.97
C ASN A 172 7.57 18.81 -15.88
N LYS A 173 8.03 20.07 -15.99
CA LYS A 173 8.99 20.68 -15.05
C LYS A 173 8.47 20.74 -13.62
N TRP A 174 7.17 20.85 -13.41
CA TRP A 174 6.56 20.87 -12.08
C TRP A 174 6.85 19.59 -11.28
N ILE A 175 6.77 18.42 -11.90
CA ILE A 175 7.01 17.16 -11.16
C ILE A 175 8.47 17.05 -10.69
N TRP A 176 9.41 17.64 -11.44
CA TRP A 176 10.82 17.66 -11.09
C TRP A 176 11.15 18.55 -9.89
N SER A 177 10.31 19.55 -9.60
CA SER A 177 10.47 20.44 -8.43
C SER A 177 9.91 19.85 -7.13
N ARG A 178 9.22 18.70 -7.19
CA ARG A 178 8.58 18.11 -6.02
C ARG A 178 9.60 17.43 -5.09
N PRO A 179 9.40 17.51 -3.74
CA PRO A 179 10.27 16.84 -2.78
C PRO A 179 10.28 15.33 -2.98
N MET A 180 11.45 14.79 -3.32
CA MET A 180 11.67 13.36 -3.55
C MET A 180 11.60 12.59 -2.25
N THR A 181 11.00 11.39 -2.28
CA THR A 181 10.97 10.44 -1.16
C THR A 181 11.89 9.24 -1.40
N VAL A 182 11.80 8.63 -2.59
CA VAL A 182 12.59 7.44 -2.95
C VAL A 182 12.58 7.23 -4.48
N THR A 183 13.60 6.52 -4.97
CA THR A 183 13.62 5.96 -6.33
C THR A 183 13.52 4.44 -6.23
N ILE A 184 12.57 3.83 -6.94
CA ILE A 184 12.40 2.37 -7.01
C ILE A 184 12.21 1.99 -8.48
N GLY A 185 13.07 1.11 -9.00
CA GLY A 185 13.08 0.78 -10.41
C GLY A 185 13.30 2.01 -11.29
N LYS A 186 12.42 2.21 -12.27
CA LYS A 186 12.45 3.37 -13.17
C LYS A 186 11.67 4.58 -12.64
N HIS A 187 10.97 4.45 -11.51
CA HIS A 187 10.11 5.49 -10.97
C HIS A 187 10.78 6.26 -9.83
N ARG A 188 10.60 7.58 -9.87
CA ARG A 188 10.88 8.49 -8.76
C ARG A 188 9.57 8.84 -8.07
N PHE A 189 9.54 8.71 -6.74
CA PHE A 189 8.39 8.98 -5.89
C PHE A 189 8.60 10.32 -5.17
N CYS A 190 7.53 11.14 -5.05
CA CYS A 190 7.62 12.49 -4.49
C CYS A 190 6.29 12.95 -3.84
N LYS A 191 6.38 14.07 -3.08
CA LYS A 191 5.24 14.71 -2.40
C LYS A 191 4.80 15.98 -3.09
#